data_ab8bb77ba2c2526553c1f665587a3f4b
#
_entry.id   ab8bb77ba2c2526553c1f665587a3f4b
#
_cell.length_a   1.000
_cell.length_b   1.000
_cell.length_c   1.000
_cell.angle_alpha   90.00
_cell.angle_beta   90.00
_cell.angle_gamma   90.00
#
_symmetry.space_group_name_H-M   'P 1'
#
loop_
_entity.id
_entity.type
_entity.pdbx_description
1 polymer ?
#
loop_
_entity_poly.entity_id
_entity_poly.type
_entity_poly.pdbx_seq_one_letter_code
_entity_poly.pdbx_strand_id
1 'polypeptide(L)'
;MMPKFSLETLPLHSTASDATFEIDVWRYHHPDATKTVYLQAGIHGIELTGIPVVHEFMKEIEAHQLVYNFICVPLSNPMGLDSQIMGVQTGYNNLHTNQQNCWNWNRITNLKDEPSQEGHWIKTLLDLSAPADIVLDLHTAGIETAPHIYYNESQKEHVTGLGIPHLLSWNISSDSFADTNFQRGKVALTFELSSSRSVHGEWVKESLIYLRRFFGLLPKVEGSRIWQTEKQLKKWYSPTGGILCWHKDAGDSVAEGDVIATLYTRKGSMDLKSPYTGVLLLKNPIHAPHERQELAKFLVE
;
A
#
# COMPACT_ATOMS: atom_id res chain seq x y z
N MET A 1 35.12 6.72 4.12
CA MET A 1 33.99 7.19 4.95
C MET A 1 32.83 6.24 4.64
N MET A 2 32.14 5.71 5.65
CA MET A 2 30.99 4.82 5.40
C MET A 2 29.87 5.61 4.72
N PRO A 3 29.16 5.01 3.74
CA PRO A 3 28.02 5.66 3.11
C PRO A 3 26.94 5.98 4.14
N LYS A 4 26.34 7.15 4.01
CA LYS A 4 25.23 7.61 4.86
C LYS A 4 24.14 8.24 4.02
N PHE A 5 22.94 8.29 4.53
CA PHE A 5 21.85 9.03 3.91
C PHE A 5 22.11 10.54 3.95
N SER A 6 21.77 11.20 2.86
CA SER A 6 21.62 12.65 2.77
C SER A 6 20.16 13.00 2.54
N LEU A 7 19.68 14.07 3.16
CA LEU A 7 18.33 14.59 2.99
C LEU A 7 18.31 15.69 1.94
N GLU A 8 17.37 15.61 1.03
CA GLU A 8 16.97 16.64 0.09
C GLU A 8 15.48 16.90 0.28
N THR A 9 15.07 18.17 0.42
CA THR A 9 13.66 18.54 0.53
C THR A 9 13.22 19.22 -0.76
N LEU A 10 12.18 18.69 -1.39
CA LEU A 10 11.64 19.19 -2.65
C LEU A 10 10.30 19.89 -2.42
N PRO A 11 10.16 21.17 -2.81
CA PRO A 11 8.89 21.85 -2.73
C PRO A 11 7.90 21.28 -3.76
N LEU A 12 6.65 21.12 -3.36
CA LEU A 12 5.56 20.70 -4.23
C LEU A 12 4.77 21.90 -4.74
N HIS A 13 3.99 22.51 -3.87
CA HIS A 13 3.18 23.69 -4.18
C HIS A 13 2.76 24.41 -2.90
N SER A 14 2.33 25.66 -3.01
CA SER A 14 1.79 26.39 -1.89
C SER A 14 0.30 26.09 -1.68
N THR A 15 -0.10 26.13 -0.42
CA THR A 15 -1.50 26.05 -0.01
C THR A 15 -2.21 27.42 -0.24
N ALA A 16 -3.51 27.46 -0.01
CA ALA A 16 -4.27 28.70 -0.05
C ALA A 16 -3.82 29.74 0.99
N SER A 17 -3.11 29.33 2.05
CA SER A 17 -2.50 30.20 3.06
C SER A 17 -1.02 30.50 2.80
N ASP A 18 -0.52 30.21 1.60
CA ASP A 18 0.87 30.40 1.16
C ASP A 18 1.92 29.59 1.93
N ALA A 19 1.49 28.53 2.62
CA ALA A 19 2.41 27.52 3.15
C ALA A 19 2.77 26.51 2.05
N THR A 20 4.02 26.07 2.01
CA THR A 20 4.48 25.12 0.99
C THR A 20 4.44 23.68 1.51
N PHE A 21 3.85 22.77 0.75
CA PHE A 21 4.05 21.34 0.94
C PHE A 21 5.39 20.91 0.36
N GLU A 22 6.05 20.01 1.04
CA GLU A 22 7.39 19.53 0.70
C GLU A 22 7.44 18.00 0.78
N ILE A 23 8.29 17.41 -0.04
CA ILE A 23 8.64 15.98 0.04
C ILE A 23 10.09 15.84 0.47
N ASP A 24 10.32 15.09 1.54
CA ASP A 24 11.64 14.71 1.98
C ASP A 24 12.12 13.47 1.23
N VAL A 25 13.26 13.61 0.58
CA VAL A 25 13.91 12.57 -0.22
C VAL A 25 15.25 12.24 0.43
N TRP A 26 15.38 11.02 0.89
CA TRP A 26 16.61 10.50 1.49
C TRP A 26 17.40 9.71 0.46
N ARG A 27 18.63 10.14 0.20
CA ARG A 27 19.53 9.50 -0.77
C ARG A 27 20.70 8.82 -0.09
N TYR A 28 20.88 7.55 -0.41
CA TYR A 28 22.04 6.77 0.00
C TYR A 28 22.80 6.34 -1.24
N HIS A 29 24.10 6.57 -1.25
CA HIS A 29 24.96 6.22 -2.35
C HIS A 29 26.07 5.29 -1.86
N HIS A 30 26.08 4.07 -2.41
CA HIS A 30 27.14 3.10 -2.18
C HIS A 30 28.11 3.09 -3.36
N PRO A 31 29.46 3.20 -3.15
CA PRO A 31 30.43 3.33 -4.24
C PRO A 31 30.45 2.13 -5.20
N ASP A 32 30.11 0.94 -4.71
CA ASP A 32 30.13 -0.29 -5.52
C ASP A 32 28.72 -0.66 -6.03
N ALA A 33 27.72 0.19 -5.82
CA ALA A 33 26.36 -0.09 -6.27
C ALA A 33 26.25 -0.05 -7.80
N THR A 34 25.61 -1.08 -8.35
CA THR A 34 25.26 -1.17 -9.77
C THR A 34 23.77 -1.01 -10.03
N LYS A 35 22.97 -1.01 -8.95
CA LYS A 35 21.51 -0.87 -9.01
C LYS A 35 21.02 0.21 -8.06
N THR A 36 19.96 0.88 -8.47
CA THR A 36 19.26 1.89 -7.66
C THR A 36 17.88 1.37 -7.27
N VAL A 37 17.54 1.54 -6.00
CA VAL A 37 16.23 1.22 -5.42
C VAL A 37 15.51 2.51 -5.09
N TYR A 38 14.26 2.63 -5.53
CA TYR A 38 13.32 3.62 -5.05
C TYR A 38 12.37 2.94 -4.06
N LEU A 39 12.28 3.48 -2.85
CA LEU A 39 11.45 2.95 -1.77
C LEU A 39 10.57 4.07 -1.23
N GLN A 40 9.25 3.92 -1.34
CA GLN A 40 8.31 4.91 -0.82
C GLN A 40 7.21 4.32 0.04
N ALA A 41 6.55 5.21 0.80
CA ALA A 41 5.31 4.94 1.53
C ALA A 41 4.41 6.18 1.55
N GLY A 42 3.17 6.02 2.02
CA GLY A 42 2.26 7.12 2.29
C GLY A 42 1.74 7.83 1.04
N ILE A 43 1.61 7.14 -0.10
CA ILE A 43 0.94 7.68 -1.30
C ILE A 43 -0.55 7.95 -1.01
N HIS A 44 -1.16 7.13 -0.15
CA HIS A 44 -2.44 7.41 0.47
C HIS A 44 -2.20 7.89 1.91
N GLY A 45 -2.71 9.07 2.27
CA GLY A 45 -2.41 9.70 3.55
C GLY A 45 -2.90 8.98 4.81
N ILE A 46 -3.82 8.00 4.68
CA ILE A 46 -4.29 7.16 5.79
C ILE A 46 -3.48 5.87 5.97
N GLU A 47 -2.55 5.58 5.08
CA GLU A 47 -1.77 4.34 5.06
C GLU A 47 -0.44 4.55 5.77
N LEU A 48 -0.47 4.46 7.10
CA LEU A 48 0.59 4.98 7.95
C LEU A 48 1.73 4.00 8.23
N THR A 49 1.46 2.67 8.20
CA THR A 49 2.45 1.65 8.63
C THR A 49 3.72 1.66 7.77
N GLY A 50 3.62 1.94 6.48
CA GLY A 50 4.78 2.01 5.60
C GLY A 50 5.79 3.10 5.97
N ILE A 51 5.33 4.22 6.53
CA ILE A 51 6.19 5.37 6.87
C ILE A 51 7.29 4.98 7.87
N PRO A 52 6.98 4.48 9.07
CA PRO A 52 8.02 4.01 10.00
C PRO A 52 8.81 2.82 9.48
N VAL A 53 8.23 1.96 8.64
CA VAL A 53 8.98 0.86 8.01
C VAL A 53 10.12 1.39 7.15
N VAL A 54 9.88 2.41 6.32
CA VAL A 54 10.93 3.04 5.51
C VAL A 54 12.02 3.64 6.41
N HIS A 55 11.65 4.41 7.46
CA HIS A 55 12.61 4.99 8.38
C HIS A 55 13.47 3.96 9.11
N GLU A 56 12.86 2.88 9.61
CA GLU A 56 13.62 1.83 10.29
C GLU A 56 14.52 1.06 9.30
N PHE A 57 14.03 0.81 8.08
CA PHE A 57 14.83 0.13 7.07
C PHE A 57 16.03 0.98 6.59
N MET A 58 15.89 2.31 6.54
CA MET A 58 17.03 3.20 6.25
C MET A 58 18.18 3.01 7.24
N LYS A 59 17.88 2.82 8.53
CA LYS A 59 18.91 2.51 9.53
C LYS A 59 19.62 1.18 9.24
N GLU A 60 18.89 0.19 8.76
CA GLU A 60 19.46 -1.11 8.39
C GLU A 60 20.31 -1.03 7.11
N ILE A 61 19.89 -0.23 6.12
CA ILE A 61 20.69 0.04 4.92
C ILE A 61 22.08 0.58 5.31
N GLU A 62 22.12 1.56 6.21
CA GLU A 62 23.41 2.11 6.71
C GLU A 62 24.19 1.09 7.55
N ALA A 63 23.51 0.40 8.47
CA ALA A 63 24.15 -0.55 9.38
C ALA A 63 24.78 -1.74 8.65
N HIS A 64 24.11 -2.24 7.62
CA HIS A 64 24.57 -3.38 6.81
C HIS A 64 25.31 -2.97 5.55
N GLN A 65 25.42 -1.67 5.25
CA GLN A 65 26.05 -1.12 4.05
C GLN A 65 25.59 -1.84 2.77
N LEU A 66 24.28 -1.87 2.56
CA LEU A 66 23.70 -2.54 1.40
C LEU A 66 24.27 -1.97 0.09
N VAL A 67 24.77 -2.84 -0.78
CA VAL A 67 25.43 -2.49 -2.04
C VAL A 67 24.41 -2.12 -3.11
N TYR A 68 23.59 -1.10 -2.81
CA TYR A 68 22.64 -0.46 -3.70
C TYR A 68 22.69 1.05 -3.49
N ASN A 69 22.31 1.81 -4.50
CA ASN A 69 21.88 3.19 -4.27
C ASN A 69 20.42 3.18 -3.83
N PHE A 70 20.05 4.04 -2.90
CA PHE A 70 18.66 4.18 -2.47
C PHE A 70 18.16 5.62 -2.62
N ILE A 71 16.92 5.73 -3.05
CA ILE A 71 16.11 6.94 -3.02
C ILE A 71 14.88 6.58 -2.18
N CYS A 72 14.85 7.04 -0.93
CA CYS A 72 13.77 6.73 0.01
C CYS A 72 12.88 7.96 0.19
N VAL A 73 11.58 7.77 0.05
CA VAL A 73 10.53 8.78 0.26
C VAL A 73 9.55 8.24 1.30
N PRO A 74 9.82 8.42 2.60
CA PRO A 74 8.98 7.84 3.66
C PRO A 74 7.55 8.35 3.64
N LEU A 75 7.32 9.59 3.22
CA LEU A 75 6.01 10.21 3.10
C LEU A 75 5.89 10.85 1.72
N SER A 76 5.33 10.13 0.77
CA SER A 76 5.22 10.59 -0.62
C SER A 76 4.03 11.54 -0.85
N ASN A 77 3.03 11.56 0.05
CA ASN A 77 1.87 12.45 -0.03
C ASN A 77 1.60 13.17 1.29
N PRO A 78 2.36 14.23 1.61
CA PRO A 78 2.16 15.02 2.82
C PRO A 78 0.79 15.69 2.86
N MET A 79 0.23 16.10 1.71
CA MET A 79 -1.11 16.68 1.62
C MET A 79 -2.19 15.70 2.06
N GLY A 80 -2.06 14.43 1.66
CA GLY A 80 -2.97 13.38 2.08
C GLY A 80 -2.90 13.12 3.58
N LEU A 81 -1.72 13.15 4.17
CA LEU A 81 -1.55 12.97 5.62
C LEU A 81 -2.14 14.16 6.38
N ASP A 82 -1.83 15.39 5.99
CA ASP A 82 -2.27 16.61 6.68
C ASP A 82 -3.77 16.89 6.51
N SER A 83 -4.43 16.22 5.57
CA SER A 83 -5.88 16.29 5.41
C SER A 83 -6.67 15.47 6.44
N GLN A 84 -6.01 14.83 7.41
CA GLN A 84 -6.68 14.16 8.52
C GLN A 84 -7.03 15.16 9.62
N ILE A 85 -8.31 15.25 9.95
CA ILE A 85 -8.82 16.07 11.06
C ILE A 85 -9.43 15.14 12.11
N MET A 86 -8.90 15.15 13.34
CA MET A 86 -9.38 14.32 14.46
C MET A 86 -9.47 12.83 14.09
N GLY A 87 -8.50 12.32 13.32
CA GLY A 87 -8.49 10.93 12.83
C GLY A 87 -9.49 10.62 11.71
N VAL A 88 -10.18 11.62 11.20
CA VAL A 88 -11.07 11.50 10.05
C VAL A 88 -10.39 12.09 8.84
N GLN A 89 -10.29 11.28 7.77
CA GLN A 89 -9.76 11.74 6.50
C GLN A 89 -10.72 12.75 5.86
N THR A 90 -10.21 13.93 5.57
CA THR A 90 -10.91 14.97 4.82
C THR A 90 -10.03 15.39 3.64
N GLY A 91 -10.63 15.68 2.50
CA GLY A 91 -9.87 16.20 1.35
C GLY A 91 -9.05 15.14 0.61
N TYR A 92 -7.78 15.30 0.51
CA TYR A 92 -6.81 14.67 -0.41
C TYR A 92 -6.54 13.17 -0.25
N ASN A 93 -7.52 12.34 0.08
CA ASN A 93 -7.30 10.91 0.10
C ASN A 93 -8.53 10.14 -0.36
N ASN A 94 -8.41 9.40 -1.43
CA ASN A 94 -9.47 8.55 -1.98
C ASN A 94 -10.84 9.24 -2.04
N LEU A 95 -10.84 10.52 -2.37
CA LEU A 95 -12.06 11.29 -2.44
C LEU A 95 -12.97 10.78 -3.53
N HIS A 96 -14.01 10.12 -3.10
CA HIS A 96 -15.20 9.98 -3.89
C HIS A 96 -15.93 11.32 -3.92
N THR A 97 -15.42 12.29 -4.64
CA THR A 97 -16.20 13.49 -4.96
C THR A 97 -17.17 13.12 -6.05
N ASN A 98 -18.41 12.83 -5.69
CA ASN A 98 -19.46 12.32 -6.56
C ASN A 98 -19.06 11.08 -7.38
N GLN A 99 -19.98 10.44 -8.06
CA GLN A 99 -19.76 9.18 -8.77
C GLN A 99 -18.79 9.28 -9.98
N GLN A 100 -18.33 10.46 -10.33
CA GLN A 100 -17.52 10.71 -11.51
C GLN A 100 -16.06 11.02 -11.21
N ASN A 101 -15.71 11.43 -9.99
CA ASN A 101 -14.37 11.85 -9.62
C ASN A 101 -13.92 11.16 -8.33
N CYS A 102 -13.60 9.87 -8.43
CA CYS A 102 -12.82 9.19 -7.41
C CYS A 102 -11.35 9.56 -7.60
N TRP A 103 -10.86 10.51 -6.84
CA TRP A 103 -9.45 10.80 -6.79
C TRP A 103 -8.76 9.75 -5.92
N ASN A 104 -8.25 8.71 -6.56
CA ASN A 104 -7.30 7.82 -5.95
C ASN A 104 -5.91 8.27 -6.36
N TRP A 105 -5.11 8.78 -5.42
CA TRP A 105 -3.76 9.28 -5.67
C TRP A 105 -2.84 8.26 -6.33
N ASN A 106 -3.12 6.96 -6.18
CA ASN A 106 -2.42 5.89 -6.87
C ASN A 106 -3.11 5.47 -8.19
N ARG A 107 -3.86 6.37 -8.83
CA ARG A 107 -4.54 6.16 -10.13
C ARG A 107 -4.51 7.41 -11.00
N ILE A 108 -3.54 8.29 -10.78
CA ILE A 108 -3.45 9.58 -11.49
C ILE A 108 -2.12 9.77 -12.23
N THR A 109 -1.42 8.68 -12.53
CA THR A 109 -0.13 8.76 -13.25
C THR A 109 -0.26 9.35 -14.65
N ASN A 110 -1.45 9.31 -15.25
CA ASN A 110 -1.80 9.96 -16.50
C ASN A 110 -1.82 11.49 -16.41
N LEU A 111 -1.96 12.05 -15.20
CA LEU A 111 -1.96 13.51 -14.98
C LEU A 111 -0.56 14.12 -14.91
N LYS A 112 0.51 13.34 -15.01
CA LYS A 112 1.91 13.80 -14.86
C LYS A 112 2.32 14.98 -15.74
N ASP A 113 1.63 15.18 -16.86
CA ASP A 113 1.88 16.28 -17.81
C ASP A 113 0.84 17.43 -17.68
N GLU A 114 -0.12 17.32 -16.77
CA GLU A 114 -1.13 18.34 -16.51
C GLU A 114 -0.56 19.46 -15.63
N PRO A 115 -0.88 20.73 -15.90
CA PRO A 115 -0.43 21.88 -15.08
C PRO A 115 -1.29 22.02 -13.82
N SER A 116 -1.49 20.94 -13.09
CA SER A 116 -2.25 20.86 -11.83
C SER A 116 -1.33 20.50 -10.67
N GLN A 117 -1.81 20.70 -9.44
CA GLN A 117 -1.08 20.30 -8.23
C GLN A 117 -0.81 18.79 -8.22
N GLU A 118 -1.81 18.02 -8.59
CA GLU A 118 -1.76 16.56 -8.68
C GLU A 118 -0.79 16.12 -9.78
N GLY A 119 -0.82 16.79 -10.94
CA GLY A 119 0.10 16.53 -12.04
C GLY A 119 1.55 16.79 -11.63
N HIS A 120 1.81 17.94 -10.98
CA HIS A 120 3.14 18.27 -10.48
C HIS A 120 3.63 17.26 -9.43
N TRP A 121 2.77 16.89 -8.47
CA TRP A 121 3.09 15.92 -7.43
C TRP A 121 3.43 14.54 -8.02
N ILE A 122 2.55 13.98 -8.85
CA ILE A 122 2.80 12.65 -9.44
C ILE A 122 4.01 12.64 -10.36
N LYS A 123 4.22 13.73 -11.11
CA LYS A 123 5.42 13.90 -11.93
C LYS A 123 6.68 13.88 -11.09
N THR A 124 6.69 14.58 -9.96
CA THR A 124 7.83 14.59 -9.03
C THR A 124 8.18 13.18 -8.56
N LEU A 125 7.19 12.37 -8.13
CA LEU A 125 7.43 10.99 -7.72
C LEU A 125 7.94 10.11 -8.88
N LEU A 126 7.38 10.29 -10.08
CA LEU A 126 7.81 9.55 -11.27
C LEU A 126 9.21 9.95 -11.74
N ASP A 127 9.61 11.20 -11.58
CA ASP A 127 10.96 11.68 -11.88
C ASP A 127 11.97 11.16 -10.83
N LEU A 128 11.61 11.15 -9.55
CA LEU A 128 12.41 10.57 -8.47
C LEU A 128 12.65 9.07 -8.66
N SER A 129 11.64 8.33 -9.12
CA SER A 129 11.76 6.90 -9.41
C SER A 129 12.43 6.60 -10.74
N ALA A 130 12.59 7.59 -11.63
CA ALA A 130 13.11 7.37 -13.00
C ALA A 130 14.49 6.67 -13.05
N PRO A 131 15.49 6.99 -12.20
CA PRO A 131 16.79 6.33 -12.22
C PRO A 131 16.79 4.95 -11.56
N ALA A 132 15.70 4.52 -10.92
CA ALA A 132 15.68 3.28 -10.18
C ALA A 132 15.52 2.05 -11.10
N ASP A 133 16.18 0.95 -10.74
CA ASP A 133 15.99 -0.39 -11.32
C ASP A 133 14.87 -1.13 -10.60
N ILE A 134 14.69 -0.84 -9.31
CA ILE A 134 13.73 -1.47 -8.42
C ILE A 134 12.88 -0.40 -7.75
N VAL A 135 11.57 -0.58 -7.76
CA VAL A 135 10.59 0.31 -7.12
C VAL A 135 9.75 -0.49 -6.13
N LEU A 136 9.82 -0.13 -4.87
CA LEU A 136 9.04 -0.72 -3.79
C LEU A 136 8.08 0.33 -3.24
N ASP A 137 6.79 0.08 -3.40
CA ASP A 137 5.71 0.97 -2.99
C ASP A 137 4.97 0.34 -1.80
N LEU A 138 5.15 0.93 -0.60
CA LEU A 138 4.59 0.39 0.64
C LEU A 138 3.23 1.01 0.91
N HIS A 139 2.23 0.17 0.92
CA HIS A 139 0.83 0.47 1.15
C HIS A 139 0.27 -0.27 2.36
N THR A 140 -0.97 0.06 2.69
CA THR A 140 -1.84 -0.72 3.56
C THR A 140 -3.26 -0.66 3.01
N ALA A 141 -3.98 -1.77 3.00
CA ALA A 141 -5.36 -1.80 2.52
C ALA A 141 -6.36 -2.00 3.67
N GLY A 142 -7.47 -1.25 3.65
CA GLY A 142 -8.54 -1.41 4.65
C GLY A 142 -8.14 -1.04 6.08
N ILE A 143 -9.03 -1.30 7.05
CA ILE A 143 -8.71 -1.14 8.48
C ILE A 143 -7.89 -2.30 9.03
N GLU A 144 -8.05 -3.44 8.41
CA GLU A 144 -7.34 -4.67 8.74
C GLU A 144 -7.09 -5.45 7.45
N THR A 145 -5.87 -5.88 7.26
CA THR A 145 -5.41 -6.48 6.02
C THR A 145 -4.45 -7.60 6.34
N ALA A 146 -4.65 -8.78 5.74
CA ALA A 146 -3.62 -9.80 5.68
C ALA A 146 -2.48 -9.29 4.77
N PRO A 147 -1.22 -9.30 5.22
CA PRO A 147 -0.11 -8.82 4.41
C PRO A 147 -0.03 -9.55 3.07
N HIS A 148 0.14 -8.78 2.00
CA HIS A 148 0.27 -9.34 0.65
C HIS A 148 1.10 -8.46 -0.26
N ILE A 149 1.53 -8.99 -1.41
CA ILE A 149 2.23 -8.26 -2.45
C ILE A 149 1.44 -8.36 -3.75
N TYR A 150 1.20 -7.21 -4.38
CA TYR A 150 0.82 -7.17 -5.79
C TYR A 150 2.06 -7.13 -6.67
N TYR A 151 2.12 -8.00 -7.68
CA TYR A 151 3.24 -8.09 -8.59
C TYR A 151 2.77 -8.55 -9.99
N ASN A 152 3.50 -8.18 -11.04
CA ASN A 152 3.30 -8.77 -12.35
C ASN A 152 3.90 -10.18 -12.40
N GLU A 153 3.23 -11.15 -13.02
CA GLU A 153 3.66 -12.56 -13.04
C GLU A 153 5.10 -12.74 -13.55
N SER A 154 5.56 -11.87 -14.45
CA SER A 154 6.97 -11.89 -14.93
C SER A 154 7.99 -11.56 -13.85
N GLN A 155 7.56 -11.04 -12.68
CA GLN A 155 8.42 -10.63 -11.56
C GLN A 155 8.34 -11.58 -10.36
N LYS A 156 7.76 -12.77 -10.54
CA LYS A 156 7.53 -13.77 -9.51
C LYS A 156 8.78 -14.12 -8.70
N GLU A 157 9.93 -14.21 -9.34
CA GLU A 157 11.21 -14.54 -8.68
C GLU A 157 11.60 -13.54 -7.59
N HIS A 158 11.21 -12.27 -7.73
CA HIS A 158 11.51 -11.21 -6.76
C HIS A 158 10.67 -11.30 -5.49
N VAL A 159 9.48 -11.88 -5.56
CA VAL A 159 8.55 -11.97 -4.43
C VAL A 159 8.54 -13.34 -3.76
N THR A 160 9.03 -14.38 -4.45
CA THR A 160 9.10 -15.73 -3.90
C THR A 160 10.10 -15.81 -2.75
N GLY A 161 9.66 -16.40 -1.64
CA GLY A 161 10.52 -16.62 -0.47
C GLY A 161 10.60 -15.44 0.51
N LEU A 162 9.83 -14.38 0.34
CA LEU A 162 9.81 -13.25 1.26
C LEU A 162 9.09 -13.58 2.59
N GLY A 163 8.26 -14.65 2.61
CA GLY A 163 7.49 -15.07 3.78
C GLY A 163 6.25 -14.22 4.03
N ILE A 164 5.88 -13.37 3.08
CA ILE A 164 4.59 -12.68 3.11
C ILE A 164 3.47 -13.69 2.79
N PRO A 165 2.34 -13.70 3.51
CA PRO A 165 1.36 -14.78 3.39
C PRO A 165 0.77 -14.94 1.99
N HIS A 166 0.48 -13.85 1.31
CA HIS A 166 -0.23 -13.88 0.03
C HIS A 166 0.52 -13.12 -1.06
N LEU A 167 0.68 -13.74 -2.21
CA LEU A 167 1.27 -13.16 -3.41
C LEU A 167 0.18 -13.07 -4.48
N LEU A 168 -0.19 -11.85 -4.88
CA LEU A 168 -1.27 -11.57 -5.81
C LEU A 168 -0.69 -11.16 -7.16
N SER A 169 -0.71 -12.10 -8.10
CA SER A 169 -0.27 -11.78 -9.46
C SER A 169 -1.36 -11.06 -10.23
N TRP A 170 -0.98 -10.12 -11.06
CA TRP A 170 -1.85 -9.43 -11.98
C TRP A 170 -1.18 -9.27 -13.35
N ASN A 171 -1.98 -9.22 -14.41
CA ASN A 171 -1.50 -9.06 -15.78
C ASN A 171 -2.21 -7.90 -16.52
N ILE A 172 -3.17 -7.26 -15.86
CA ILE A 172 -3.91 -6.14 -16.43
C ILE A 172 -3.25 -4.84 -15.97
N SER A 173 -2.91 -3.97 -16.93
CA SER A 173 -2.35 -2.66 -16.62
C SER A 173 -3.32 -1.82 -15.78
N SER A 174 -2.76 -1.10 -14.82
CA SER A 174 -3.46 -0.12 -13.99
C SER A 174 -2.70 1.21 -14.03
N ASP A 175 -3.33 2.31 -13.64
CA ASP A 175 -2.68 3.61 -13.54
C ASP A 175 -1.97 3.81 -12.18
N SER A 176 -1.61 2.71 -11.48
CA SER A 176 -0.89 2.79 -10.22
C SER A 176 0.56 3.19 -10.43
N PHE A 177 1.16 3.77 -9.39
CA PHE A 177 2.57 4.16 -9.41
C PHE A 177 3.51 2.98 -9.69
N ALA A 178 3.28 1.84 -9.03
CA ALA A 178 4.07 0.63 -9.25
C ALA A 178 3.90 0.10 -10.68
N ASP A 179 2.65 0.01 -11.18
CA ASP A 179 2.42 -0.47 -12.54
C ASP A 179 3.03 0.46 -13.59
N THR A 180 2.92 1.78 -13.42
CA THR A 180 3.57 2.75 -14.31
C THR A 180 5.09 2.56 -14.36
N ASN A 181 5.72 2.25 -13.23
CA ASN A 181 7.16 1.94 -13.18
C ASN A 181 7.46 0.56 -13.78
N PHE A 182 6.58 -0.44 -13.60
CA PHE A 182 6.69 -1.72 -14.29
C PHE A 182 6.66 -1.55 -15.82
N GLN A 183 5.72 -0.76 -16.34
CA GLN A 183 5.63 -0.46 -17.78
C GLN A 183 6.89 0.24 -18.33
N ARG A 184 7.67 0.88 -17.47
CA ARG A 184 8.98 1.47 -17.78
C ARG A 184 10.14 0.46 -17.70
N GLY A 185 9.85 -0.83 -17.53
CA GLY A 185 10.83 -1.92 -17.52
C GLY A 185 11.54 -2.14 -16.17
N LYS A 186 10.98 -1.65 -15.07
CA LYS A 186 11.55 -1.79 -13.72
C LYS A 186 10.97 -3.01 -13.00
N VAL A 187 11.71 -3.52 -12.02
CA VAL A 187 11.10 -4.35 -10.97
C VAL A 187 10.25 -3.43 -10.10
N ALA A 188 8.93 -3.59 -10.13
CA ALA A 188 8.04 -2.71 -9.39
C ALA A 188 6.98 -3.52 -8.63
N LEU A 189 6.96 -3.37 -7.30
CA LEU A 189 6.19 -4.18 -6.38
C LEU A 189 5.38 -3.28 -5.45
N THR A 190 4.10 -3.63 -5.21
CA THR A 190 3.28 -3.01 -4.18
C THR A 190 3.17 -3.94 -2.99
N PHE A 191 3.66 -3.52 -1.85
CA PHE A 191 3.51 -4.22 -0.58
C PHE A 191 2.29 -3.67 0.14
N GLU A 192 1.29 -4.49 0.37
CA GLU A 192 0.15 -4.20 1.22
C GLU A 192 0.44 -4.74 2.61
N LEU A 193 0.78 -3.85 3.52
CA LEU A 193 1.12 -4.17 4.90
C LEU A 193 -0.15 -4.27 5.77
N SER A 194 0.02 -4.63 7.04
CA SER A 194 -1.12 -4.73 7.97
C SER A 194 -1.70 -3.36 8.26
N SER A 195 -2.99 -3.20 8.30
CA SER A 195 -3.82 -2.07 8.72
C SER A 195 -3.40 -0.63 8.31
N SER A 196 -4.35 0.17 7.87
CA SER A 196 -4.10 1.54 7.39
C SER A 196 -4.18 2.62 8.48
N ARG A 197 -5.09 2.53 9.44
CA ARG A 197 -5.41 3.63 10.36
C ARG A 197 -4.69 3.61 11.70
N SER A 198 -3.95 2.57 11.97
CA SER A 198 -3.15 2.43 13.19
C SER A 198 -1.78 1.88 12.85
N VAL A 199 -0.79 2.25 13.65
CA VAL A 199 0.58 1.77 13.50
C VAL A 199 0.95 1.01 14.76
N HIS A 200 1.28 -0.26 14.60
CA HIS A 200 1.71 -1.13 15.68
C HIS A 200 3.16 -1.57 15.46
N GLY A 201 3.97 -1.55 16.51
CA GLY A 201 5.38 -1.92 16.42
C GLY A 201 5.62 -3.33 15.91
N GLU A 202 4.70 -4.26 16.17
CA GLU A 202 4.79 -5.64 15.65
C GLU A 202 4.62 -5.68 14.12
N TRP A 203 3.72 -4.89 13.55
CA TRP A 203 3.54 -4.82 12.11
C TRP A 203 4.74 -4.18 11.41
N VAL A 204 5.36 -3.18 12.05
CA VAL A 204 6.61 -2.59 11.54
C VAL A 204 7.72 -3.64 11.52
N LYS A 205 7.89 -4.40 12.61
CA LYS A 205 8.89 -5.48 12.69
C LYS A 205 8.66 -6.57 11.65
N GLU A 206 7.40 -7.00 11.48
CA GLU A 206 7.03 -8.00 10.47
C GLU A 206 7.36 -7.50 9.06
N SER A 207 6.98 -6.27 8.74
CA SER A 207 7.26 -5.66 7.43
C SER A 207 8.76 -5.54 7.14
N LEU A 208 9.57 -5.25 8.15
CA LEU A 208 11.03 -5.24 8.03
C LEU A 208 11.59 -6.62 7.69
N ILE A 209 10.98 -7.72 8.18
CA ILE A 209 11.40 -9.08 7.82
C ILE A 209 11.25 -9.31 6.30
N TYR A 210 10.17 -8.82 5.69
CA TYR A 210 9.96 -8.94 4.24
C TYR A 210 11.04 -8.20 3.45
N LEU A 211 11.36 -6.96 3.84
CA LEU A 211 12.43 -6.17 3.22
C LEU A 211 13.81 -6.80 3.44
N ARG A 212 14.10 -7.28 4.64
CA ARG A 212 15.37 -7.98 4.93
C ARG A 212 15.57 -9.21 4.03
N ARG A 213 14.50 -9.98 3.77
CA ARG A 213 14.54 -11.13 2.85
C ARG A 213 14.69 -10.70 1.41
N PHE A 214 14.02 -9.61 1.02
CA PHE A 214 14.14 -9.06 -0.33
C PHE A 214 15.59 -8.67 -0.66
N PHE A 215 16.28 -8.05 0.29
CA PHE A 215 17.67 -7.61 0.15
C PHE A 215 18.72 -8.65 0.61
N GLY A 216 18.31 -9.86 0.96
CA GLY A 216 19.22 -10.95 1.32
C GLY A 216 19.84 -10.83 2.72
N LEU A 217 19.33 -9.95 3.58
CA LEU A 217 19.75 -9.84 4.99
C LEU A 217 19.21 -10.97 5.87
N LEU A 218 18.17 -11.66 5.41
CA LEU A 218 17.63 -12.87 6.01
C LEU A 218 17.46 -13.94 4.94
N PRO A 219 17.52 -15.22 5.30
CA PRO A 219 17.25 -16.31 4.37
C PRO A 219 15.80 -16.26 3.88
N LYS A 220 15.61 -16.60 2.61
CA LYS A 220 14.27 -16.81 2.04
C LYS A 220 13.57 -17.97 2.72
N VAL A 221 12.24 -17.91 2.80
CA VAL A 221 11.39 -18.97 3.38
C VAL A 221 10.25 -19.32 2.44
N GLU A 222 9.78 -20.55 2.50
CA GLU A 222 8.59 -20.98 1.78
C GLU A 222 7.32 -20.69 2.57
N GLY A 223 6.14 -20.92 1.97
CA GLY A 223 4.83 -20.86 2.64
C GLY A 223 3.89 -19.78 2.12
N SER A 224 4.33 -18.91 1.20
CA SER A 224 3.43 -17.95 0.57
C SER A 224 2.44 -18.64 -0.37
N ARG A 225 1.16 -18.26 -0.31
CA ARG A 225 0.13 -18.69 -1.28
C ARG A 225 0.08 -17.72 -2.45
N ILE A 226 0.02 -18.27 -3.66
CA ILE A 226 -0.02 -17.48 -4.91
C ILE A 226 -1.46 -17.45 -5.41
N TRP A 227 -1.93 -16.26 -5.80
CA TRP A 227 -3.27 -15.99 -6.26
C TRP A 227 -3.25 -15.19 -7.56
N GLN A 228 -4.19 -15.49 -8.45
CA GLN A 228 -4.42 -14.71 -9.67
C GLN A 228 -5.52 -13.68 -9.40
N THR A 229 -5.13 -12.41 -9.31
CA THR A 229 -6.03 -11.32 -8.88
C THR A 229 -7.32 -11.27 -9.70
N GLU A 230 -7.25 -11.40 -11.02
CA GLU A 230 -8.40 -11.27 -11.92
C GLU A 230 -9.43 -12.39 -11.71
N LYS A 231 -8.99 -13.56 -11.22
CA LYS A 231 -9.85 -14.72 -11.04
C LYS A 231 -10.31 -14.88 -9.60
N GLN A 232 -9.41 -14.68 -8.66
CA GLN A 232 -9.56 -15.14 -7.28
C GLN A 232 -9.81 -14.01 -6.28
N LEU A 233 -9.57 -12.74 -6.62
CA LEU A 233 -9.91 -11.61 -5.75
C LEU A 233 -11.37 -11.23 -5.93
N LYS A 234 -12.19 -11.39 -4.89
CA LYS A 234 -13.62 -11.09 -4.89
C LYS A 234 -13.98 -10.03 -3.89
N LYS A 235 -14.86 -9.14 -4.29
CA LYS A 235 -15.42 -8.09 -3.43
C LYS A 235 -16.71 -8.57 -2.79
N TRP A 236 -16.97 -8.14 -1.58
CA TRP A 236 -18.18 -8.43 -0.84
C TRP A 236 -18.86 -7.16 -0.38
N TYR A 237 -20.18 -7.11 -0.51
CA TYR A 237 -20.96 -5.91 -0.34
C TYR A 237 -22.06 -6.09 0.71
N SER A 238 -22.39 -5.01 1.44
CA SER A 238 -23.50 -5.02 2.40
C SER A 238 -24.83 -5.21 1.70
N PRO A 239 -25.69 -6.13 2.22
CA PRO A 239 -27.02 -6.33 1.69
C PRO A 239 -28.00 -5.20 2.03
N THR A 240 -27.73 -4.43 3.08
CA THR A 240 -28.54 -3.30 3.55
C THR A 240 -27.70 -2.38 4.45
N GLY A 241 -28.26 -1.23 4.85
CA GLY A 241 -27.63 -0.35 5.83
C GLY A 241 -27.74 -0.92 7.25
N GLY A 242 -26.76 -0.58 8.12
CA GLY A 242 -26.75 -1.01 9.51
C GLY A 242 -25.44 -0.72 10.22
N ILE A 243 -25.25 -1.28 11.41
CA ILE A 243 -24.00 -1.25 12.16
C ILE A 243 -23.36 -2.64 12.07
N LEU A 244 -22.12 -2.69 11.59
CA LEU A 244 -21.39 -3.93 11.32
C LEU A 244 -20.53 -4.33 12.52
N CYS A 245 -20.65 -5.59 12.93
CA CYS A 245 -19.80 -6.22 13.96
C CYS A 245 -19.11 -7.44 13.35
N TRP A 246 -17.78 -7.39 13.23
CA TRP A 246 -16.97 -8.48 12.67
C TRP A 246 -16.71 -9.58 13.70
N HIS A 247 -16.68 -10.85 13.23
CA HIS A 247 -16.38 -12.06 14.00
C HIS A 247 -15.13 -12.79 13.49
N LYS A 248 -14.61 -12.35 12.35
CA LYS A 248 -13.41 -12.90 11.73
C LYS A 248 -12.40 -11.79 11.49
N ASP A 249 -11.12 -12.13 11.55
CA ASP A 249 -10.02 -11.24 11.28
C ASP A 249 -9.50 -11.38 9.85
N ALA A 250 -8.85 -10.33 9.34
CA ALA A 250 -8.19 -10.43 8.05
C ALA A 250 -7.05 -11.46 8.14
N GLY A 251 -6.98 -12.33 7.14
CA GLY A 251 -6.10 -13.50 7.12
C GLY A 251 -6.79 -14.80 7.53
N ASP A 252 -7.96 -14.73 8.17
CA ASP A 252 -8.71 -15.95 8.52
C ASP A 252 -9.17 -16.71 7.27
N SER A 253 -9.00 -18.02 7.32
CA SER A 253 -9.66 -18.94 6.37
C SER A 253 -11.14 -19.03 6.72
N VAL A 254 -12.00 -18.99 5.71
CA VAL A 254 -13.45 -19.08 5.84
C VAL A 254 -14.01 -20.10 4.84
N ALA A 255 -15.07 -20.77 5.23
CA ALA A 255 -15.89 -21.58 4.32
C ALA A 255 -17.13 -20.79 3.87
N GLU A 256 -17.65 -21.10 2.70
CA GLU A 256 -18.97 -20.60 2.27
C GLU A 256 -20.03 -20.96 3.32
N GLY A 257 -20.79 -19.95 3.76
CA GLY A 257 -21.82 -20.10 4.79
C GLY A 257 -21.36 -19.80 6.22
N ASP A 258 -20.05 -19.68 6.49
CA ASP A 258 -19.54 -19.25 7.82
C ASP A 258 -20.06 -17.86 8.18
N VAL A 259 -20.49 -17.70 9.42
CA VAL A 259 -20.86 -16.37 9.94
C VAL A 259 -19.57 -15.58 10.18
N ILE A 260 -19.38 -14.49 9.43
CA ILE A 260 -18.17 -13.66 9.47
C ILE A 260 -18.41 -12.28 10.09
N ALA A 261 -19.66 -11.85 10.13
CA ALA A 261 -20.07 -10.61 10.79
C ALA A 261 -21.55 -10.67 11.18
N THR A 262 -21.98 -9.75 12.04
CA THR A 262 -23.40 -9.46 12.30
C THR A 262 -23.70 -8.02 11.92
N LEU A 263 -24.79 -7.81 11.18
CA LEU A 263 -25.29 -6.50 10.82
C LEU A 263 -26.52 -6.15 11.67
N TYR A 264 -26.40 -5.12 12.49
CA TYR A 264 -27.50 -4.59 13.32
C TYR A 264 -28.24 -3.51 12.54
N THR A 265 -29.53 -3.73 12.29
CA THR A 265 -30.37 -2.81 11.56
C THR A 265 -31.48 -2.27 12.48
N ARG A 266 -32.23 -1.28 12.02
CA ARG A 266 -33.41 -0.78 12.73
C ARG A 266 -34.47 -1.86 12.97
N LYS A 267 -34.47 -2.94 12.19
CA LYS A 267 -35.48 -4.02 12.25
C LYS A 267 -34.99 -5.26 13.00
N GLY A 268 -33.78 -5.23 13.56
CA GLY A 268 -33.13 -6.34 14.24
C GLY A 268 -31.73 -6.63 13.70
N SER A 269 -31.15 -7.74 14.09
CA SER A 269 -29.84 -8.19 13.65
C SER A 269 -29.95 -9.30 12.59
N MET A 270 -28.95 -9.39 11.75
CA MET A 270 -28.78 -10.46 10.77
C MET A 270 -27.34 -10.92 10.68
N ASP A 271 -27.13 -12.22 10.64
CA ASP A 271 -25.81 -12.79 10.40
C ASP A 271 -25.42 -12.63 8.93
N LEU A 272 -24.23 -12.10 8.73
CA LEU A 272 -23.61 -11.99 7.44
C LEU A 272 -22.67 -13.19 7.23
N LYS A 273 -23.04 -14.04 6.27
CA LYS A 273 -22.30 -15.25 5.97
C LYS A 273 -21.32 -15.03 4.82
N SER A 274 -20.18 -15.71 4.88
CA SER A 274 -19.24 -15.71 3.77
C SER A 274 -19.90 -16.29 2.51
N PRO A 275 -19.86 -15.57 1.39
CA PRO A 275 -20.34 -16.12 0.11
C PRO A 275 -19.29 -16.98 -0.60
N TYR A 276 -18.10 -17.15 0.01
CA TYR A 276 -16.95 -17.82 -0.59
C TYR A 276 -16.23 -18.72 0.41
N THR A 277 -15.60 -19.77 -0.12
CA THR A 277 -14.53 -20.49 0.57
C THR A 277 -13.18 -19.89 0.16
N GLY A 278 -12.31 -19.58 1.16
CA GLY A 278 -11.02 -18.95 0.89
C GLY A 278 -10.47 -18.19 2.09
N VAL A 279 -9.90 -17.01 1.85
CA VAL A 279 -9.30 -16.15 2.89
C VAL A 279 -9.99 -14.78 2.88
N LEU A 280 -10.37 -14.29 4.06
CA LEU A 280 -10.79 -12.90 4.25
C LEU A 280 -9.54 -12.01 4.15
N LEU A 281 -9.29 -11.44 2.97
CA LEU A 281 -8.04 -10.71 2.71
C LEU A 281 -7.97 -9.38 3.43
N LEU A 282 -9.05 -8.60 3.37
CA LEU A 282 -9.11 -7.29 4.02
C LEU A 282 -10.54 -6.91 4.42
N LYS A 283 -10.65 -6.07 5.44
CA LYS A 283 -11.88 -5.43 5.92
C LYS A 283 -11.81 -3.94 5.62
N ASN A 284 -12.81 -3.38 4.94
CA ASN A 284 -12.88 -1.95 4.69
C ASN A 284 -13.22 -1.15 5.96
N PRO A 285 -12.80 0.12 6.08
CA PRO A 285 -12.97 0.95 7.28
C PRO A 285 -14.41 1.46 7.44
N ILE A 286 -15.39 0.56 7.36
CA ILE A 286 -16.81 0.89 7.36
C ILE A 286 -17.48 0.13 8.49
N HIS A 287 -17.86 0.87 9.53
CA HIS A 287 -18.60 0.33 10.67
C HIS A 287 -20.11 0.53 10.56
N ALA A 288 -20.54 1.47 9.73
CA ALA A 288 -21.95 1.76 9.45
C ALA A 288 -22.17 1.77 7.92
N PRO A 289 -22.17 0.61 7.26
CA PRO A 289 -22.32 0.53 5.82
C PRO A 289 -23.72 0.95 5.36
N HIS A 290 -23.74 1.49 4.15
CA HIS A 290 -24.95 1.60 3.36
C HIS A 290 -25.18 0.29 2.59
N GLU A 291 -26.40 0.11 2.06
CA GLU A 291 -26.65 -0.98 1.11
C GLU A 291 -25.70 -0.92 -0.09
N ARG A 292 -25.20 -2.07 -0.52
CA ARG A 292 -24.22 -2.22 -1.62
C ARG A 292 -22.86 -1.54 -1.42
N GLN A 293 -22.54 -1.17 -0.20
CA GLN A 293 -21.18 -0.69 0.11
C GLN A 293 -20.22 -1.86 0.25
N GLU A 294 -19.01 -1.76 -0.33
CA GLU A 294 -17.98 -2.78 -0.24
C GLU A 294 -17.50 -2.92 1.21
N LEU A 295 -17.65 -4.11 1.79
CA LEU A 295 -17.27 -4.43 3.16
C LEU A 295 -15.88 -5.04 3.27
N ALA A 296 -15.55 -5.92 2.33
CA ALA A 296 -14.34 -6.72 2.39
C ALA A 296 -13.92 -7.23 1.01
N LYS A 297 -12.71 -7.77 0.95
CA LYS A 297 -12.24 -8.58 -0.18
C LYS A 297 -11.79 -9.94 0.30
N PHE A 298 -12.02 -10.94 -0.55
CA PHE A 298 -11.64 -12.33 -0.33
C PHE A 298 -10.71 -12.82 -1.42
N LEU A 299 -9.80 -13.71 -1.03
CA LEU A 299 -9.10 -14.60 -1.96
C LEU A 299 -9.85 -15.92 -1.98
N VAL A 300 -10.40 -16.31 -3.13
CA VAL A 300 -11.27 -17.49 -3.26
C VAL A 300 -10.52 -18.63 -3.93
N GLU A 301 -10.82 -19.85 -3.48
CA GLU A 301 -10.24 -21.10 -4.00
C GLU A 301 -10.79 -21.51 -5.36
#